data_67797c78544924f534229af997aa5052
#
_entry.id   67797c78544924f534229af997aa5052
#
_cell.length_a   1.000
_cell.length_b   1.000
_cell.length_c   1.000
_cell.angle_alpha   90.00
_cell.angle_beta   90.00
_cell.angle_gamma   90.00
#
_symmetry.space_group_name_H-M   'P 1'
#
loop_
_entity.id
_entity.type
_entity.pdbx_description
1 polymer ?
#
loop_
_entity_poly.entity_id
_entity_poly.type
_entity_poly.pdbx_seq_one_letter_code
_entity_poly.pdbx_strand_id
1 'polypeptide(L)'
;YGKGILLDGVAAELIAICRDAGKPVVVDPKGRDYARYAGATAITPNRKELGEAAGRAVFSDDEIVAAARELIVAHGFAFVVATRSEKGMSVIDLVDARHIATQAREVFDVSGAGDTAIASFALSLAAGADRVAAALIANAAGGVVVGKRGTARLTVEELTGALFRSHHAAA
;
A
#
# COMPACT_ATOMS: atom_id res chain seq x y z
N TYR A 1 2.03 -9.39 -11.88
CA TYR A 1 2.44 -10.80 -11.68
C TYR A 1 3.37 -11.33 -12.80
N GLY A 2 4.06 -10.46 -13.55
CA GLY A 2 5.03 -10.88 -14.57
C GLY A 2 4.42 -11.60 -15.79
N LYS A 3 3.14 -11.39 -16.08
CA LYS A 3 2.40 -12.08 -17.16
C LYS A 3 2.33 -11.28 -18.47
N GLY A 4 3.20 -10.30 -18.64
CA GLY A 4 3.43 -9.66 -19.94
C GLY A 4 2.87 -8.25 -20.12
N ILE A 5 1.81 -7.84 -19.41
CA ILE A 5 1.16 -6.53 -19.66
C ILE A 5 2.06 -5.35 -19.25
N LEU A 6 2.82 -5.47 -18.16
CA LEU A 6 3.67 -4.40 -17.63
C LEU A 6 5.16 -4.69 -17.86
N LEU A 7 5.51 -5.36 -18.96
CA LEU A 7 6.88 -5.58 -19.38
C LEU A 7 7.37 -4.44 -20.30
N ASP A 8 8.66 -4.44 -20.60
CA ASP A 8 9.30 -3.66 -21.66
C ASP A 8 9.06 -2.14 -21.60
N GLY A 9 9.11 -1.59 -20.38
CA GLY A 9 9.01 -0.13 -20.18
C GLY A 9 7.61 0.43 -20.06
N VAL A 10 6.55 -0.35 -20.28
CA VAL A 10 5.15 0.13 -20.18
C VAL A 10 4.84 0.75 -18.81
N ALA A 11 5.34 0.19 -17.72
CA ALA A 11 5.13 0.76 -16.39
C ALA A 11 5.76 2.16 -16.26
N ALA A 12 6.99 2.32 -16.74
CA ALA A 12 7.69 3.61 -16.70
C ALA A 12 7.00 4.66 -17.58
N GLU A 13 6.53 4.27 -18.77
CA GLU A 13 5.80 5.15 -19.68
C GLU A 13 4.47 5.63 -19.07
N LEU A 14 3.68 4.72 -18.49
CA LEU A 14 2.43 5.06 -17.78
C LEU A 14 2.69 6.00 -16.59
N ILE A 15 3.74 5.76 -15.82
CA ILE A 15 4.13 6.63 -14.70
C ILE A 15 4.48 8.03 -15.22
N ALA A 16 5.24 8.13 -16.31
CA ALA A 16 5.59 9.41 -16.91
C ALA A 16 4.35 10.18 -17.40
N ILE A 17 3.45 9.53 -18.14
CA ILE A 17 2.20 10.13 -18.63
C ILE A 17 1.34 10.63 -17.45
N CYS A 18 1.16 9.83 -16.42
CA CYS A 18 0.36 10.22 -15.27
C CYS A 18 1.00 11.38 -14.49
N ARG A 19 2.31 11.35 -14.29
CA ARG A 19 3.06 12.43 -13.63
C ARG A 19 2.92 13.74 -14.40
N ASP A 20 3.08 13.72 -15.73
CA ASP A 20 2.96 14.90 -16.58
C ASP A 20 1.52 15.46 -16.58
N ALA A 21 0.53 14.60 -16.37
CA ALA A 21 -0.87 14.97 -16.18
C ALA A 21 -1.22 15.37 -14.73
N GLY A 22 -0.25 15.41 -13.81
CA GLY A 22 -0.47 15.71 -12.40
C GLY A 22 -1.32 14.69 -11.65
N LYS A 23 -1.34 13.42 -12.12
CA LYS A 23 -2.11 12.34 -11.51
C LYS A 23 -1.24 11.46 -10.63
N PRO A 24 -1.68 11.12 -9.40
CA PRO A 24 -0.94 10.21 -8.55
C PRO A 24 -0.92 8.79 -9.16
N VAL A 25 0.24 8.13 -9.04
CA VAL A 25 0.43 6.74 -9.44
C VAL A 25 0.80 5.93 -8.21
N VAL A 26 0.01 4.91 -7.92
CA VAL A 26 0.27 3.96 -6.85
C VAL A 26 0.56 2.60 -7.48
N VAL A 27 1.67 1.99 -7.10
CA VAL A 27 2.12 0.71 -7.65
C VAL A 27 2.15 -0.37 -6.58
N ASP A 28 1.50 -1.51 -6.83
CA ASP A 28 1.76 -2.76 -6.12
C ASP A 28 3.00 -3.43 -6.75
N PRO A 29 4.19 -3.29 -6.14
CA PRO A 29 5.42 -3.67 -6.80
C PRO A 29 5.58 -5.19 -6.84
N LYS A 30 6.19 -5.71 -7.90
CA LYS A 30 6.55 -7.12 -8.03
C LYS A 30 8.00 -7.26 -8.49
N GLY A 31 8.67 -8.29 -7.95
CA GLY A 31 10.07 -8.54 -8.22
C GLY A 31 10.99 -7.73 -7.31
N ARG A 32 12.29 -7.71 -7.64
CA ARG A 32 13.33 -7.05 -6.84
C ARG A 32 13.76 -5.71 -7.41
N ASP A 33 13.60 -5.54 -8.71
CA ASP A 33 14.00 -4.32 -9.42
C ASP A 33 12.84 -3.30 -9.42
N TYR A 34 12.96 -2.31 -8.55
CA TYR A 34 12.00 -1.22 -8.44
C TYR A 34 12.35 -0.01 -9.31
N ALA A 35 13.49 -0.02 -10.04
CA ALA A 35 13.86 1.03 -10.99
C ALA A 35 12.79 1.20 -12.08
N ARG A 36 12.13 0.11 -12.48
CA ARG A 36 11.01 0.11 -13.43
C ARG A 36 9.78 0.93 -12.98
N TYR A 37 9.69 1.24 -11.68
CA TYR A 37 8.62 2.03 -11.09
C TYR A 37 9.06 3.45 -10.69
N ALA A 38 10.30 3.84 -11.05
CA ALA A 38 10.86 5.13 -10.67
C ALA A 38 9.93 6.29 -11.05
N GLY A 39 9.80 7.25 -10.14
CA GLY A 39 8.92 8.41 -10.31
C GLY A 39 7.43 8.15 -10.06
N ALA A 40 7.02 6.94 -9.66
CA ALA A 40 5.67 6.71 -9.13
C ALA A 40 5.46 7.53 -7.85
N THR A 41 4.22 7.93 -7.59
CA THR A 41 3.89 8.66 -6.36
C THR A 41 4.12 7.80 -5.13
N ALA A 42 3.66 6.56 -5.16
CA ALA A 42 3.84 5.62 -4.06
C ALA A 42 3.94 4.18 -4.54
N ILE A 43 4.56 3.36 -3.71
CA ILE A 43 4.58 1.90 -3.83
C ILE A 43 3.98 1.26 -2.58
N THR A 44 3.39 0.05 -2.73
CA THR A 44 2.71 -0.66 -1.63
C THR A 44 3.30 -2.06 -1.38
N PRO A 45 4.61 -2.19 -1.14
CA PRO A 45 5.22 -3.49 -0.91
C PRO A 45 4.75 -4.11 0.41
N ASN A 46 4.66 -5.43 0.45
CA ASN A 46 4.64 -6.12 1.73
C ASN A 46 6.07 -6.20 2.32
N ARG A 47 6.19 -6.62 3.58
CA ARG A 47 7.48 -6.71 4.29
C ARG A 47 8.53 -7.55 3.54
N LYS A 48 8.10 -8.66 2.92
CA LYS A 48 9.00 -9.53 2.15
C LYS A 48 9.48 -8.84 0.87
N GLU A 49 8.56 -8.27 0.10
CA GLU A 49 8.85 -7.52 -1.13
C GLU A 49 9.77 -6.32 -0.85
N LEU A 50 9.50 -5.60 0.25
CA LEU A 50 10.35 -4.50 0.70
C LEU A 50 11.78 -4.96 0.99
N GLY A 51 11.94 -6.06 1.73
CA GLY A 51 13.24 -6.63 2.05
C GLY A 51 13.98 -7.15 0.81
N GLU A 52 13.27 -7.82 -0.10
CA GLU A 52 13.84 -8.29 -1.36
C GLU A 52 14.36 -7.13 -2.23
N ALA A 53 13.62 -6.02 -2.30
CA ALA A 53 14.03 -4.82 -3.04
C ALA A 53 15.20 -4.11 -2.37
N ALA A 54 15.26 -4.08 -1.02
CA ALA A 54 16.36 -3.51 -0.26
C ALA A 54 17.59 -4.44 -0.14
N GLY A 55 17.53 -5.65 -0.71
CA GLY A 55 18.64 -6.61 -0.69
C GLY A 55 18.93 -7.22 0.68
N ARG A 56 18.01 -7.11 1.65
CA ARG A 56 18.17 -7.65 3.02
C ARG A 56 16.83 -8.08 3.62
N ALA A 57 16.89 -8.93 4.65
CA ALA A 57 15.68 -9.24 5.43
C ALA A 57 15.26 -8.03 6.28
N VAL A 58 13.95 -7.87 6.48
CA VAL A 58 13.32 -6.77 7.24
C VAL A 58 12.35 -7.37 8.24
N PHE A 59 12.59 -7.18 9.54
CA PHE A 59 11.83 -7.79 10.62
C PHE A 59 11.16 -6.77 11.55
N SER A 60 11.89 -5.70 11.90
CA SER A 60 11.40 -4.66 12.81
C SER A 60 10.77 -3.48 12.07
N ASP A 61 10.02 -2.66 12.79
CA ASP A 61 9.42 -1.44 12.26
C ASP A 61 10.50 -0.43 11.82
N ASP A 62 11.62 -0.33 12.57
CA ASP A 62 12.75 0.53 12.22
C ASP A 62 13.43 0.07 10.92
N GLU A 63 13.60 -1.24 10.72
CA GLU A 63 14.14 -1.79 9.48
C GLU A 63 13.21 -1.56 8.28
N ILE A 64 11.87 -1.63 8.50
CA ILE A 64 10.87 -1.26 7.50
C ILE A 64 11.05 0.21 7.09
N VAL A 65 11.16 1.11 8.06
CA VAL A 65 11.35 2.54 7.82
C VAL A 65 12.65 2.81 7.06
N ALA A 66 13.75 2.19 7.49
CA ALA A 66 15.05 2.36 6.84
C ALA A 66 15.01 1.87 5.38
N ALA A 67 14.51 0.66 5.14
CA ALA A 67 14.40 0.09 3.79
C ALA A 67 13.49 0.93 2.88
N ALA A 68 12.35 1.39 3.40
CA ALA A 68 11.44 2.25 2.64
C ALA A 68 12.11 3.57 2.24
N ARG A 69 12.83 4.22 3.14
CA ARG A 69 13.56 5.47 2.85
C ARG A 69 14.67 5.29 1.82
N GLU A 70 15.41 4.18 1.87
CA GLU A 70 16.39 3.84 0.84
C GLU A 70 15.76 3.75 -0.55
N LEU A 71 14.61 3.07 -0.67
CA LEU A 71 13.88 2.95 -1.94
C LEU A 71 13.30 4.29 -2.40
N ILE A 72 12.82 5.14 -1.49
CA ILE A 72 12.35 6.49 -1.79
C ILE A 72 13.49 7.31 -2.43
N VAL A 73 14.67 7.30 -1.81
CA VAL A 73 15.84 8.03 -2.33
C VAL A 73 16.31 7.46 -3.66
N ALA A 74 16.38 6.14 -3.77
CA ALA A 74 16.91 5.46 -4.95
C ALA A 74 16.02 5.64 -6.20
N HIS A 75 14.70 5.73 -6.03
CA HIS A 75 13.75 5.67 -7.14
C HIS A 75 12.82 6.89 -7.26
N GLY A 76 12.93 7.87 -6.35
CA GLY A 76 12.15 9.11 -6.42
C GLY A 76 10.67 8.94 -6.09
N PHE A 77 10.30 7.97 -5.25
CA PHE A 77 8.94 7.86 -4.72
C PHE A 77 8.66 9.01 -3.75
N ALA A 78 7.43 9.50 -3.69
CA ALA A 78 7.06 10.49 -2.69
C ALA A 78 6.92 9.84 -1.29
N PHE A 79 6.43 8.61 -1.24
CA PHE A 79 6.31 7.81 -0.01
C PHE A 79 6.12 6.32 -0.32
N VAL A 80 6.23 5.50 0.73
CA VAL A 80 5.97 4.05 0.70
C VAL A 80 4.85 3.72 1.67
N VAL A 81 3.93 2.84 1.27
CA VAL A 81 2.92 2.24 2.14
C VAL A 81 3.25 0.76 2.32
N ALA A 82 4.04 0.43 3.33
CA ALA A 82 4.42 -0.96 3.59
C ALA A 82 3.29 -1.71 4.28
N THR A 83 2.83 -2.83 3.71
CA THR A 83 1.87 -3.72 4.37
C THR A 83 2.60 -4.69 5.30
N ARG A 84 2.07 -4.86 6.53
CA ARG A 84 2.71 -5.61 7.62
C ARG A 84 1.87 -6.78 8.12
N SER A 85 1.00 -7.32 7.26
CA SER A 85 0.08 -8.42 7.59
C SER A 85 -0.78 -8.09 8.82
N GLU A 86 -0.72 -8.91 9.87
CA GLU A 86 -1.46 -8.74 11.13
C GLU A 86 -1.10 -7.47 11.91
N LYS A 87 0.02 -6.82 11.59
CA LYS A 87 0.44 -5.54 12.20
C LYS A 87 -0.14 -4.31 11.48
N GLY A 88 -0.86 -4.49 10.36
CA GLY A 88 -1.48 -3.41 9.60
C GLY A 88 -0.56 -2.78 8.55
N MET A 89 -0.42 -1.47 8.53
CA MET A 89 0.32 -0.73 7.49
C MET A 89 1.26 0.32 8.09
N SER A 90 2.30 0.69 7.33
CA SER A 90 3.16 1.84 7.63
C SER A 90 3.19 2.78 6.44
N VAL A 91 2.90 4.05 6.66
CA VAL A 91 3.07 5.14 5.69
C VAL A 91 4.37 5.85 6.01
N ILE A 92 5.32 5.84 5.08
CA ILE A 92 6.69 6.28 5.32
C ILE A 92 7.10 7.24 4.22
N ASP A 93 7.59 8.41 4.60
CA ASP A 93 8.33 9.31 3.73
C ASP A 93 9.74 9.59 4.28
N LEU A 94 10.46 10.55 3.72
CA LEU A 94 11.81 10.88 4.16
C LEU A 94 11.87 11.51 5.55
N VAL A 95 10.76 12.09 6.02
CA VAL A 95 10.68 12.86 7.28
C VAL A 95 9.95 12.08 8.36
N ASP A 96 8.78 11.52 8.04
CA ASP A 96 7.86 10.90 8.99
C ASP A 96 7.59 9.42 8.66
N ALA A 97 7.16 8.68 9.67
CA ALA A 97 6.68 7.32 9.55
C ALA A 97 5.49 7.11 10.47
N ARG A 98 4.35 6.70 9.91
CA ARG A 98 3.12 6.43 10.64
C ARG A 98 2.77 4.95 10.56
N HIS A 99 2.69 4.31 11.70
CA HIS A 99 2.26 2.92 11.82
C HIS A 99 0.77 2.87 12.16
N ILE A 100 0.01 2.19 11.31
CA ILE A 100 -1.44 2.02 11.44
C ILE A 100 -1.68 0.55 11.78
N ALA A 101 -2.23 0.30 12.97
CA ALA A 101 -2.54 -1.07 13.41
C ALA A 101 -3.67 -1.67 12.57
N THR A 102 -3.65 -3.00 12.39
CA THR A 102 -4.73 -3.70 11.68
C THR A 102 -6.05 -3.57 12.43
N GLN A 103 -7.14 -3.51 11.67
CA GLN A 103 -8.50 -3.54 12.19
C GLN A 103 -9.18 -4.92 12.01
N ALA A 104 -8.49 -5.87 11.41
CA ALA A 104 -8.99 -7.22 11.26
C ALA A 104 -9.18 -7.90 12.65
N ARG A 105 -10.41 -8.37 12.91
CA ARG A 105 -10.75 -9.09 14.15
C ARG A 105 -10.63 -10.61 13.97
N GLU A 106 -11.05 -11.08 12.81
CA GLU A 106 -10.99 -12.49 12.42
C GLU A 106 -10.47 -12.56 10.99
N VAL A 107 -9.57 -13.48 10.73
CA VAL A 107 -9.01 -13.69 9.39
C VAL A 107 -9.48 -15.05 8.90
N PHE A 108 -10.33 -15.05 7.86
CA PHE A 108 -10.78 -16.26 7.19
C PHE A 108 -9.98 -16.54 5.92
N ASP A 109 -9.72 -15.50 5.12
CA ASP A 109 -8.97 -15.64 3.87
C ASP A 109 -8.26 -14.31 3.55
N VAL A 110 -6.98 -14.38 3.22
CA VAL A 110 -6.18 -13.20 2.87
C VAL A 110 -6.19 -12.89 1.37
N SER A 111 -6.86 -13.72 0.57
CA SER A 111 -6.91 -13.57 -0.89
C SER A 111 -7.59 -12.27 -1.30
N GLY A 112 -6.91 -11.45 -2.11
CA GLY A 112 -7.43 -10.17 -2.60
C GLY A 112 -7.39 -9.02 -1.60
N ALA A 113 -6.90 -9.24 -0.36
CA ALA A 113 -6.79 -8.16 0.63
C ALA A 113 -5.83 -7.05 0.18
N GLY A 114 -4.68 -7.41 -0.39
CA GLY A 114 -3.72 -6.46 -0.96
C GLY A 114 -4.32 -5.65 -2.11
N ASP A 115 -4.98 -6.33 -3.04
CA ASP A 115 -5.63 -5.69 -4.20
C ASP A 115 -6.74 -4.72 -3.74
N THR A 116 -7.55 -5.12 -2.75
CA THR A 116 -8.59 -4.26 -2.16
C THR A 116 -7.97 -3.06 -1.45
N ALA A 117 -6.90 -3.27 -0.69
CA ALA A 117 -6.22 -2.20 0.03
C ALA A 117 -5.61 -1.17 -0.93
N ILE A 118 -4.87 -1.59 -1.96
CA ILE A 118 -4.27 -0.66 -2.92
C ILE A 118 -5.33 0.08 -3.74
N ALA A 119 -6.41 -0.59 -4.15
CA ALA A 119 -7.51 0.05 -4.87
C ALA A 119 -8.20 1.12 -4.00
N SER A 120 -8.49 0.81 -2.73
CA SER A 120 -9.08 1.75 -1.78
C SER A 120 -8.13 2.91 -1.48
N PHE A 121 -6.84 2.65 -1.35
CA PHE A 121 -5.82 3.67 -1.15
C PHE A 121 -5.74 4.64 -2.33
N ALA A 122 -5.60 4.11 -3.55
CA ALA A 122 -5.50 4.92 -4.76
C ALA A 122 -6.77 5.77 -5.00
N LEU A 123 -7.95 5.18 -4.77
CA LEU A 123 -9.22 5.89 -4.88
C LEU A 123 -9.33 7.03 -3.85
N SER A 124 -8.91 6.80 -2.61
CA SER A 124 -8.91 7.82 -1.55
C SER A 124 -7.98 8.98 -1.89
N LEU A 125 -6.77 8.71 -2.39
CA LEU A 125 -5.87 9.75 -2.88
C LEU A 125 -6.47 10.54 -4.04
N ALA A 126 -7.10 9.86 -5.00
CA ALA A 126 -7.75 10.49 -6.14
C ALA A 126 -8.94 11.38 -5.71
N ALA A 127 -9.61 11.03 -4.61
CA ALA A 127 -10.67 11.82 -3.98
C ALA A 127 -10.14 12.98 -3.11
N GLY A 128 -8.82 13.18 -2.99
CA GLY A 128 -8.19 14.28 -2.28
C GLY A 128 -7.86 13.99 -0.81
N ALA A 129 -7.94 12.74 -0.35
CA ALA A 129 -7.48 12.39 0.99
C ALA A 129 -5.94 12.52 1.08
N ASP A 130 -5.44 12.91 2.25
CA ASP A 130 -4.01 12.81 2.53
C ASP A 130 -3.57 11.34 2.63
N ARG A 131 -2.26 11.10 2.55
CA ARG A 131 -1.69 9.75 2.53
C ARG A 131 -2.01 8.91 3.76
N VAL A 132 -2.15 9.53 4.94
CA VAL A 132 -2.44 8.82 6.20
C VAL A 132 -3.92 8.44 6.24
N ALA A 133 -4.82 9.37 5.90
CA ALA A 133 -6.25 9.11 5.78
C ALA A 133 -6.53 8.02 4.73
N ALA A 134 -5.89 8.10 3.57
CA ALA A 134 -5.99 7.06 2.53
C ALA A 134 -5.53 5.69 3.03
N ALA A 135 -4.44 5.63 3.81
CA ALA A 135 -3.95 4.37 4.38
C ALA A 135 -4.87 3.83 5.49
N LEU A 136 -5.49 4.68 6.30
CA LEU A 136 -6.52 4.28 7.27
C LEU A 136 -7.72 3.62 6.57
N ILE A 137 -8.20 4.22 5.49
CA ILE A 137 -9.29 3.68 4.67
C ILE A 137 -8.87 2.34 4.04
N ALA A 138 -7.68 2.26 3.47
CA ALA A 138 -7.14 1.05 2.86
C ALA A 138 -6.98 -0.09 3.87
N ASN A 139 -6.49 0.22 5.07
CA ASN A 139 -6.32 -0.74 6.16
C ASN A 139 -7.68 -1.28 6.65
N ALA A 140 -8.69 -0.42 6.78
CA ALA A 140 -10.06 -0.82 7.09
C ALA A 140 -10.66 -1.70 5.98
N ALA A 141 -10.46 -1.33 4.72
CA ALA A 141 -10.92 -2.08 3.55
C ALA A 141 -10.32 -3.50 3.50
N GLY A 142 -9.00 -3.61 3.68
CA GLY A 142 -8.31 -4.89 3.79
C GLY A 142 -8.82 -5.72 4.98
N GLY A 143 -9.02 -5.07 6.12
CA GLY A 143 -9.56 -5.72 7.33
C GLY A 143 -10.98 -6.29 7.15
N VAL A 144 -11.85 -5.65 6.37
CA VAL A 144 -13.17 -6.17 6.03
C VAL A 144 -13.06 -7.40 5.14
N VAL A 145 -12.20 -7.34 4.11
CA VAL A 145 -12.10 -8.42 3.11
C VAL A 145 -11.49 -9.69 3.70
N VAL A 146 -10.47 -9.59 4.56
CA VAL A 146 -9.87 -10.78 5.20
C VAL A 146 -10.84 -11.51 6.14
N GLY A 147 -11.89 -10.83 6.62
CA GLY A 147 -12.98 -11.42 7.40
C GLY A 147 -14.01 -12.18 6.57
N LYS A 148 -13.83 -12.31 5.25
CA LYS A 148 -14.73 -13.00 4.34
C LYS A 148 -14.04 -14.22 3.72
N ARG A 149 -14.81 -15.15 3.18
CA ARG A 149 -14.26 -16.33 2.49
C ARG A 149 -14.06 -16.01 1.00
N GLY A 150 -12.92 -16.45 0.46
CA GLY A 150 -12.55 -16.29 -0.95
C GLY A 150 -12.28 -14.84 -1.33
N THR A 151 -12.17 -14.59 -2.64
CA THR A 151 -12.00 -13.23 -3.21
C THR A 151 -13.30 -12.44 -3.05
N ALA A 152 -13.46 -11.77 -1.92
CA ALA A 152 -14.69 -11.07 -1.57
C ALA A 152 -14.69 -9.62 -2.07
N ARG A 153 -15.90 -9.12 -2.38
CA ARG A 153 -16.12 -7.71 -2.70
C ARG A 153 -16.28 -6.91 -1.42
N LEU A 154 -15.81 -5.66 -1.45
CA LEU A 154 -16.05 -4.65 -0.43
C LEU A 154 -17.22 -3.78 -0.87
N THR A 155 -18.20 -3.53 0.01
CA THR A 155 -19.26 -2.53 -0.22
C THR A 155 -18.96 -1.24 0.54
N VAL A 156 -19.62 -0.15 0.14
CA VAL A 156 -19.49 1.15 0.81
C VAL A 156 -19.98 1.07 2.25
N GLU A 157 -21.08 0.36 2.49
CA GLU A 157 -21.70 0.19 3.81
C GLU A 157 -20.76 -0.56 4.76
N GLU A 158 -20.10 -1.61 4.27
CA GLU A 158 -19.15 -2.39 5.05
C GLU A 158 -17.92 -1.56 5.43
N LEU A 159 -17.35 -0.82 4.46
CA LEU A 159 -16.21 0.06 4.69
C LEU A 159 -16.58 1.17 5.70
N THR A 160 -17.70 1.84 5.47
CA THR A 160 -18.19 2.90 6.35
C THR A 160 -18.40 2.37 7.77
N GLY A 161 -19.06 1.21 7.91
CA GLY A 161 -19.26 0.57 9.21
C GLY A 161 -17.94 0.18 9.91
N ALA A 162 -16.91 -0.23 9.15
CA ALA A 162 -15.58 -0.50 9.71
C ALA A 162 -14.90 0.77 10.22
N LEU A 163 -14.95 1.87 9.45
CA LEU A 163 -14.35 3.15 9.84
C LEU A 163 -15.01 3.75 11.08
N PHE A 164 -16.34 3.70 11.20
CA PHE A 164 -17.04 4.20 12.39
C PHE A 164 -16.70 3.40 13.66
N ARG A 165 -16.58 2.08 13.57
CA ARG A 165 -16.18 1.25 14.72
C ARG A 165 -14.78 1.58 15.23
N SER A 166 -13.86 1.93 14.33
CA SER A 166 -12.48 2.31 14.69
C SER A 166 -12.44 3.61 15.48
N HIS A 167 -13.30 4.56 15.13
CA HIS A 167 -13.35 5.85 15.82
C HIS A 167 -13.82 5.71 17.28
N HIS A 168 -14.77 4.83 17.54
CA HIS A 168 -15.29 4.61 18.90
C HIS A 168 -14.38 3.73 19.79
N ALA A 169 -13.44 2.99 19.21
CA ALA A 169 -12.48 2.18 19.98
C ALA A 169 -11.23 2.97 20.39
N ALA A 170 -11.02 4.17 19.84
CA ALA A 170 -9.89 5.04 20.11
C ALA A 170 -10.25 6.23 21.06
N ALA A 171 -11.51 6.37 21.44
CA ALA A 171 -12.02 7.35 22.41
C ALA A 171 -12.23 6.68 23.76
#